data_31531e26af73c2e02cc8bb031fa7d066
#
_entry.id   31531e26af73c2e02cc8bb031fa7d066
#
_cell.length_a   1.000
_cell.length_b   1.000
_cell.length_c   1.000
_cell.angle_alpha   90.00
_cell.angle_beta   90.00
_cell.angle_gamma   90.00
#
_symmetry.space_group_name_H-M   'P 1'
#
loop_
_entity.id
_entity.type
_entity.pdbx_description
1 polymer ?
#
loop_
_entity_poly.entity_id
_entity_poly.type
_entity_poly.pdbx_seq_one_letter_code
_entity_poly.pdbx_strand_id
1 'polypeptide(L)'
;MLNVTRNGIPTLAAVLNFCLYPQGFFPQLGITAIVVPGTEIGDVDQDSARFIDNKRIGGTIPEMVEEALNFCRRNISKETGLRTDKTEYPMDALREAILNAVIHRDYSIHTEGTPIQIDFFTDRVEIHSPGSLYGRMSIEQLGIAKPDLRNPALAVMAETLTTAEHRYSGIPTMRNAMKESGLPEPKFENRRNEFVVTFYNKEDPEKDALTAEPAQDLLAFCHEPKTRQEIAAFLGVKTVFYAMQHYVQPLITTGKLAMTIPEKPKSRNQKYYTV
;
A
#
# COMPACT_ATOMS: atom_id res chain seq x y z
N MET A 1 -26.04 18.68 4.93
CA MET A 1 -25.37 19.94 5.32
C MET A 1 -23.88 19.63 5.43
N LEU A 2 -23.02 20.33 4.68
CA LEU A 2 -21.60 19.99 4.50
C LEU A 2 -20.67 20.33 5.68
N ASN A 3 -21.19 20.91 6.78
CA ASN A 3 -20.37 21.35 7.92
C ASN A 3 -19.14 22.21 7.53
N VAL A 4 -19.33 23.14 6.61
CA VAL A 4 -18.26 24.01 6.08
C VAL A 4 -17.70 24.92 7.17
N THR A 5 -18.54 25.37 8.10
CA THR A 5 -18.15 26.19 9.23
C THR A 5 -18.69 25.64 10.54
N ARG A 6 -17.98 25.91 11.64
CA ARG A 6 -18.42 25.66 13.01
C ARG A 6 -18.20 26.94 13.82
N ASN A 7 -19.29 27.52 14.36
CA ASN A 7 -19.23 28.81 15.08
C ASN A 7 -18.57 29.93 14.25
N GLY A 8 -18.86 30.00 12.93
CA GLY A 8 -18.29 31.00 12.04
C GLY A 8 -16.85 30.74 11.58
N ILE A 9 -16.19 29.68 12.11
CA ILE A 9 -14.81 29.31 11.76
C ILE A 9 -14.86 28.20 10.72
N PRO A 10 -14.10 28.30 9.61
CA PRO A 10 -13.98 27.20 8.63
C PRO A 10 -13.48 25.91 9.28
N THR A 11 -14.09 24.80 8.93
CA THR A 11 -13.61 23.47 9.33
C THR A 11 -12.39 23.08 8.48
N LEU A 12 -11.56 22.15 8.96
CA LEU A 12 -10.46 21.62 8.15
C LEU A 12 -10.95 21.06 6.81
N ALA A 13 -12.08 20.36 6.82
CA ALA A 13 -12.72 19.86 5.60
C ALA A 13 -13.06 20.99 4.61
N ALA A 14 -13.54 22.13 5.11
CA ALA A 14 -13.80 23.31 4.29
C ALA A 14 -12.51 23.93 3.74
N VAL A 15 -11.48 24.06 4.56
CA VAL A 15 -10.18 24.58 4.12
C VAL A 15 -9.60 23.70 3.03
N LEU A 16 -9.58 22.38 3.21
CA LEU A 16 -9.02 21.44 2.24
C LEU A 16 -9.81 21.35 0.92
N ASN A 17 -11.08 21.73 0.90
CA ASN A 17 -11.91 21.65 -0.31
C ASN A 17 -12.15 23.00 -1.01
N PHE A 18 -12.10 24.12 -0.28
CA PHE A 18 -12.54 25.41 -0.80
C PHE A 18 -11.54 26.55 -0.63
N CYS A 19 -10.47 26.36 0.14
CA CYS A 19 -9.42 27.36 0.26
C CYS A 19 -8.53 27.32 -0.98
N LEU A 20 -8.20 28.49 -1.52
CA LEU A 20 -7.33 28.62 -2.70
C LEU A 20 -5.96 27.97 -2.49
N TYR A 21 -5.40 28.02 -1.27
CA TYR A 21 -4.08 27.47 -0.95
C TYR A 21 -4.09 26.86 0.47
N PRO A 22 -4.64 25.66 0.67
CA PRO A 22 -4.70 25.02 1.97
C PRO A 22 -3.33 24.77 2.61
N GLN A 23 -2.31 24.48 1.78
CA GLN A 23 -0.94 24.19 2.24
C GLN A 23 -0.20 25.43 2.77
N GLY A 24 -0.74 26.62 2.57
CA GLY A 24 -0.29 27.84 3.26
C GLY A 24 -0.52 27.79 4.77
N PHE A 25 -1.57 27.06 5.20
CA PHE A 25 -1.90 26.85 6.61
C PHE A 25 -1.36 25.48 7.10
N PHE A 26 -1.41 24.47 6.26
CA PHE A 26 -1.02 23.09 6.57
C PHE A 26 -0.01 22.58 5.54
N PRO A 27 1.27 22.93 5.65
CA PRO A 27 2.26 22.69 4.58
C PRO A 27 2.43 21.23 4.16
N GLN A 28 2.15 20.27 5.04
CA GLN A 28 2.31 18.84 4.76
C GLN A 28 0.97 18.12 4.44
N LEU A 29 -0.16 18.82 4.45
CA LEU A 29 -1.43 18.24 4.03
C LEU A 29 -1.56 18.26 2.49
N GLY A 30 -0.62 17.60 1.84
CA GLY A 30 -0.53 17.41 0.40
C GLY A 30 -0.14 15.97 0.07
N ILE A 31 0.25 15.76 -1.19
CA ILE A 31 0.72 14.48 -1.71
C ILE A 31 2.16 14.67 -2.21
N THR A 32 3.06 13.75 -1.89
CA THR A 32 4.38 13.65 -2.51
C THR A 32 4.38 12.43 -3.41
N ALA A 33 4.76 12.60 -4.67
CA ALA A 33 4.82 11.51 -5.63
C ALA A 33 6.24 11.40 -6.18
N ILE A 34 6.79 10.19 -6.23
CA ILE A 34 8.14 9.89 -6.73
C ILE A 34 8.14 8.68 -7.65
N VAL A 35 9.12 8.64 -8.55
CA VAL A 35 9.45 7.47 -9.37
C VAL A 35 10.87 7.05 -9.06
N VAL A 36 11.03 5.84 -8.54
CA VAL A 36 12.29 5.23 -8.15
C VAL A 36 12.81 4.37 -9.31
N PRO A 37 14.10 4.42 -9.67
CA PRO A 37 14.65 3.64 -10.79
C PRO A 37 14.80 2.13 -10.50
N GLY A 38 14.45 1.68 -9.32
CA GLY A 38 14.58 0.30 -8.86
C GLY A 38 13.39 -0.20 -8.07
N THR A 39 13.61 -1.19 -7.22
CA THR A 39 12.59 -1.81 -6.37
C THR A 39 12.65 -1.36 -4.91
N GLU A 40 13.70 -0.62 -4.52
CA GLU A 40 13.88 -0.13 -3.14
C GLU A 40 14.11 1.39 -3.12
N ILE A 41 13.64 2.06 -2.08
CA ILE A 41 13.98 3.47 -1.83
C ILE A 41 15.48 3.58 -1.61
N GLY A 42 16.15 4.40 -2.44
CA GLY A 42 17.59 4.57 -2.44
C GLY A 42 18.30 3.94 -3.63
N ASP A 43 17.61 3.14 -4.43
CA ASP A 43 18.13 2.72 -5.72
C ASP A 43 18.41 3.94 -6.60
N VAL A 44 19.46 3.83 -7.42
CA VAL A 44 19.88 4.89 -8.34
C VAL A 44 19.94 4.33 -9.77
N ASP A 45 19.71 5.20 -10.75
CA ASP A 45 19.86 4.86 -12.15
C ASP A 45 21.34 4.91 -12.59
N GLN A 46 21.59 4.74 -13.89
CA GLN A 46 22.94 4.78 -14.48
C GLN A 46 23.64 6.14 -14.30
N ASP A 47 22.87 7.23 -14.18
CA ASP A 47 23.35 8.58 -13.96
C ASP A 47 23.41 8.97 -12.48
N SER A 48 23.23 8.00 -11.56
CA SER A 48 23.19 8.16 -10.10
C SER A 48 22.03 9.04 -9.61
N ALA A 49 20.96 9.17 -10.40
CA ALA A 49 19.74 9.84 -9.99
C ALA A 49 18.92 8.92 -9.07
N ARG A 50 18.46 9.46 -7.94
CA ARG A 50 17.62 8.74 -6.98
C ARG A 50 16.15 8.66 -7.39
N PHE A 51 15.70 9.63 -8.19
CA PHE A 51 14.33 9.71 -8.66
C PHE A 51 14.31 10.07 -10.14
N ILE A 52 13.59 9.31 -10.93
CA ILE A 52 13.36 9.58 -12.36
C ILE A 52 12.39 10.76 -12.51
N ASP A 53 11.37 10.82 -11.65
CA ASP A 53 10.43 11.93 -11.55
C ASP A 53 10.05 12.13 -10.08
N ASN A 54 9.78 13.37 -9.68
CA ASN A 54 9.25 13.67 -8.37
C ASN A 54 8.36 14.92 -8.43
N LYS A 55 7.32 14.92 -7.61
CA LYS A 55 6.39 16.04 -7.53
C LYS A 55 5.79 16.18 -6.15
N ARG A 56 5.75 17.41 -5.66
CA ARG A 56 4.93 17.79 -4.51
C ARG A 56 3.61 18.37 -5.05
N ILE A 57 2.49 17.81 -4.62
CA ILE A 57 1.16 18.11 -5.09
C ILE A 57 0.39 18.78 -3.94
N GLY A 58 -0.10 19.97 -4.18
CA GLY A 58 -0.91 20.77 -3.28
C GLY A 58 -2.18 21.24 -3.96
N GLY A 59 -2.89 22.16 -3.33
CA GLY A 59 -4.19 22.67 -3.76
C GLY A 59 -5.33 22.10 -2.92
N THR A 60 -6.54 22.23 -3.40
CA THR A 60 -7.73 21.60 -2.83
C THR A 60 -7.70 20.09 -3.03
N ILE A 61 -8.54 19.35 -2.31
CA ILE A 61 -8.65 17.89 -2.47
C ILE A 61 -8.93 17.48 -3.92
N PRO A 62 -9.92 18.07 -4.63
CA PRO A 62 -10.15 17.74 -6.04
C PRO A 62 -8.92 18.00 -6.92
N GLU A 63 -8.23 19.12 -6.73
CA GLU A 63 -7.00 19.45 -7.47
C GLU A 63 -5.88 18.47 -7.16
N MET A 64 -5.67 18.11 -5.90
CA MET A 64 -4.67 17.14 -5.50
C MET A 64 -4.90 15.76 -6.11
N VAL A 65 -6.15 15.28 -6.10
CA VAL A 65 -6.51 14.00 -6.69
C VAL A 65 -6.25 13.99 -8.20
N GLU A 66 -6.71 15.03 -8.92
CA GLU A 66 -6.52 15.11 -10.37
C GLU A 66 -5.03 15.22 -10.74
N GLU A 67 -4.27 16.02 -10.01
CA GLU A 67 -2.85 16.20 -10.28
C GLU A 67 -2.02 14.95 -9.93
N ALA A 68 -2.43 14.20 -8.90
CA ALA A 68 -1.85 12.90 -8.59
C ALA A 68 -2.13 11.88 -9.71
N LEU A 69 -3.36 11.88 -10.25
CA LEU A 69 -3.68 11.05 -11.42
C LEU A 69 -2.92 11.46 -12.67
N ASN A 70 -2.68 12.75 -12.88
CA ASN A 70 -1.84 13.24 -13.98
C ASN A 70 -0.38 12.78 -13.83
N PHE A 71 0.14 12.76 -12.59
CA PHE A 71 1.44 12.17 -12.30
C PHE A 71 1.48 10.69 -12.62
N CYS A 72 0.47 9.93 -12.20
CA CYS A 72 0.36 8.50 -12.53
C CYS A 72 0.31 8.27 -14.05
N ARG A 73 -0.57 9.00 -14.77
CA ARG A 73 -0.74 8.84 -16.24
C ARG A 73 0.55 9.07 -17.02
N ARG A 74 1.41 10.00 -16.60
CA ARG A 74 2.65 10.29 -17.31
C ARG A 74 3.75 9.28 -17.01
N ASN A 75 3.72 8.64 -15.84
CA ASN A 75 4.75 7.72 -15.37
C ASN A 75 4.38 6.23 -15.55
N ILE A 76 3.14 5.93 -15.91
CA ILE A 76 2.71 4.58 -16.26
C ILE A 76 3.20 4.24 -17.67
N SER A 77 3.94 3.13 -17.81
CA SER A 77 4.35 2.60 -19.09
C SER A 77 3.13 2.19 -19.93
N LYS A 78 3.13 2.55 -21.22
CA LYS A 78 2.16 2.06 -22.19
C LYS A 78 2.81 0.94 -22.95
N GLU A 79 2.23 -0.25 -22.94
CA GLU A 79 2.63 -1.30 -23.86
C GLU A 79 2.35 -0.82 -25.31
N THR A 80 3.39 -0.44 -26.03
CA THR A 80 3.35 -0.12 -27.46
C THR A 80 3.30 -1.42 -28.27
N GLY A 81 2.15 -2.08 -28.26
CA GLY A 81 1.82 -3.22 -29.13
C GLY A 81 0.57 -2.90 -29.94
N LEU A 82 0.57 -3.23 -31.23
CA LEU A 82 -0.54 -3.03 -32.16
C LEU A 82 -1.90 -3.35 -31.53
N ARG A 83 -2.68 -2.29 -31.20
CA ARG A 83 -4.12 -2.30 -30.88
C ARG A 83 -4.60 -2.58 -29.46
N THR A 84 -3.83 -2.41 -28.41
CA THR A 84 -4.42 -2.26 -27.08
C THR A 84 -3.67 -1.19 -26.31
N ASP A 85 -4.34 -0.06 -26.00
CA ASP A 85 -3.88 0.95 -25.03
C ASP A 85 -3.95 0.38 -23.59
N LYS A 86 -3.31 -0.77 -23.36
CA LYS A 86 -3.27 -1.39 -22.03
C LYS A 86 -2.22 -0.65 -21.21
N THR A 87 -2.68 0.06 -20.21
CA THR A 87 -1.80 0.72 -19.23
C THR A 87 -1.28 -0.32 -18.24
N GLU A 88 -0.06 -0.14 -17.76
CA GLU A 88 0.59 -0.99 -16.76
C GLU A 88 -0.26 -1.14 -15.48
N TYR A 89 -1.02 -0.11 -15.10
CA TYR A 89 -1.97 -0.12 -13.99
C TYR A 89 -3.31 0.47 -14.41
N PRO A 90 -4.45 -0.10 -13.97
CA PRO A 90 -5.77 0.47 -14.25
C PRO A 90 -5.95 1.79 -13.50
N MET A 91 -6.27 2.85 -14.24
CA MET A 91 -6.43 4.21 -13.69
C MET A 91 -7.56 4.30 -12.66
N ASP A 92 -8.58 3.47 -12.77
CA ASP A 92 -9.69 3.44 -11.82
C ASP A 92 -9.25 2.90 -10.46
N ALA A 93 -8.35 1.90 -10.43
CA ALA A 93 -7.77 1.40 -9.19
C ALA A 93 -6.90 2.47 -8.50
N LEU A 94 -6.06 3.17 -9.26
CA LEU A 94 -5.22 4.25 -8.73
C LEU A 94 -6.06 5.44 -8.24
N ARG A 95 -7.08 5.84 -8.99
CA ARG A 95 -8.02 6.90 -8.61
C ARG A 95 -8.65 6.59 -7.26
N GLU A 96 -9.16 5.38 -7.12
CA GLU A 96 -9.84 4.94 -5.90
C GLU A 96 -8.89 4.90 -4.70
N ALA A 97 -7.67 4.39 -4.88
CA ALA A 97 -6.67 4.35 -3.82
C ALA A 97 -6.23 5.75 -3.37
N ILE A 98 -6.00 6.67 -4.32
CA ILE A 98 -5.63 8.07 -4.02
C ILE A 98 -6.77 8.78 -3.28
N LEU A 99 -8.01 8.61 -3.75
CA LEU A 99 -9.18 9.21 -3.11
C LEU A 99 -9.38 8.67 -1.69
N ASN A 100 -9.26 7.35 -1.50
CA ASN A 100 -9.31 6.72 -0.18
C ASN A 100 -8.18 7.19 0.73
N ALA A 101 -6.96 7.35 0.20
CA ALA A 101 -5.84 7.88 0.98
C ALA A 101 -6.14 9.28 1.52
N VAL A 102 -6.78 10.15 0.72
CA VAL A 102 -7.16 11.51 1.13
C VAL A 102 -8.33 11.49 2.11
N ILE A 103 -9.39 10.72 1.83
CA ILE A 103 -10.61 10.70 2.66
C ILE A 103 -10.35 10.08 4.03
N HIS A 104 -9.59 8.98 4.09
CA HIS A 104 -9.37 8.19 5.30
C HIS A 104 -8.10 8.54 6.06
N ARG A 105 -7.27 9.45 5.52
CA ARG A 105 -6.07 9.96 6.21
C ARG A 105 -6.40 10.38 7.65
N ASP A 106 -5.47 10.15 8.54
CA ASP A 106 -5.49 10.78 9.85
C ASP A 106 -5.04 12.25 9.72
N TYR A 107 -5.95 13.18 10.04
CA TYR A 107 -5.68 14.61 10.03
C TYR A 107 -5.42 15.16 11.44
N SER A 108 -5.09 14.29 12.39
CA SER A 108 -4.71 14.71 13.75
C SER A 108 -3.33 15.37 13.77
N ILE A 109 -3.02 16.07 14.86
CA ILE A 109 -1.73 16.69 15.10
C ILE A 109 -0.55 15.69 15.03
N HIS A 110 -0.81 14.39 15.26
CA HIS A 110 0.22 13.37 15.27
C HIS A 110 0.72 12.99 13.87
N THR A 111 -0.06 13.29 12.84
CA THR A 111 0.23 12.97 11.43
C THR A 111 0.27 14.21 10.53
N GLU A 112 0.06 15.40 11.09
CA GLU A 112 0.04 16.67 10.35
C GLU A 112 1.34 16.91 9.59
N GLY A 113 2.48 16.47 10.12
CA GLY A 113 3.81 16.62 9.52
C GLY A 113 4.14 15.61 8.42
N THR A 114 3.24 14.67 8.07
CA THR A 114 3.52 13.60 7.11
C THR A 114 2.59 13.70 5.91
N PRO A 115 3.07 13.93 4.67
CA PRO A 115 2.22 13.94 3.49
C PRO A 115 1.72 12.53 3.14
N ILE A 116 0.70 12.43 2.30
CA ILE A 116 0.41 11.21 1.55
C ILE A 116 1.56 10.98 0.57
N GLN A 117 1.99 9.72 0.36
CA GLN A 117 3.05 9.39 -0.57
C GLN A 117 2.52 8.47 -1.67
N ILE A 118 3.02 8.67 -2.89
CA ILE A 118 2.79 7.81 -4.05
C ILE A 118 4.17 7.46 -4.59
N ASP A 119 4.58 6.21 -4.40
CA ASP A 119 5.90 5.74 -4.74
C ASP A 119 5.80 4.72 -5.89
N PHE A 120 6.29 5.11 -7.07
CA PHE A 120 6.42 4.22 -8.22
C PHE A 120 7.77 3.54 -8.18
N PHE A 121 7.76 2.23 -8.13
CA PHE A 121 8.89 1.34 -8.31
C PHE A 121 8.82 0.66 -9.70
N THR A 122 9.83 -0.07 -10.08
CA THR A 122 9.84 -0.80 -11.36
C THR A 122 8.89 -2.00 -11.39
N ASP A 123 8.44 -2.47 -10.23
CA ASP A 123 7.59 -3.66 -10.07
C ASP A 123 6.22 -3.37 -9.45
N ARG A 124 6.04 -2.19 -8.84
CA ARG A 124 4.81 -1.84 -8.11
C ARG A 124 4.62 -0.34 -7.92
N VAL A 125 3.42 0.02 -7.53
CA VAL A 125 3.07 1.35 -6.99
C VAL A 125 2.59 1.20 -5.56
N GLU A 126 3.17 1.96 -4.64
CA GLU A 126 2.70 2.05 -3.25
C GLU A 126 2.02 3.41 -3.01
N ILE A 127 0.87 3.39 -2.34
CA ILE A 127 0.16 4.60 -1.90
C ILE A 127 0.07 4.53 -0.38
N HIS A 128 0.75 5.47 0.29
CA HIS A 128 0.88 5.57 1.73
C HIS A 128 -0.03 6.66 2.27
N SER A 129 -0.95 6.31 3.14
CA SER A 129 -1.83 7.25 3.84
C SER A 129 -1.49 7.30 5.32
N PRO A 130 -1.12 8.47 5.89
CA PRO A 130 -0.87 8.60 7.32
C PRO A 130 -2.07 8.20 8.17
N GLY A 131 -1.83 7.33 9.16
CA GLY A 131 -2.84 6.74 10.04
C GLY A 131 -3.22 5.32 9.65
N SER A 132 -3.29 4.43 10.64
CA SER A 132 -3.77 3.05 10.47
C SER A 132 -5.25 3.00 10.12
N LEU A 133 -5.80 1.81 9.82
CA LEU A 133 -7.25 1.61 9.67
C LEU A 133 -8.00 2.19 10.88
N TYR A 134 -9.14 2.82 10.59
CA TYR A 134 -9.92 3.53 11.61
C TYR A 134 -11.03 2.65 12.21
N GLY A 135 -11.29 2.87 13.50
CA GLY A 135 -12.37 2.20 14.19
C GLY A 135 -12.09 0.71 14.46
N ARG A 136 -13.07 -0.12 14.14
CA ARG A 136 -13.02 -1.58 14.36
C ARG A 136 -12.67 -2.37 13.12
N MET A 137 -12.30 -1.68 12.03
CA MET A 137 -11.98 -2.31 10.76
C MET A 137 -10.64 -3.06 10.83
N SER A 138 -10.62 -4.29 10.33
CA SER A 138 -9.40 -5.06 10.09
C SER A 138 -9.13 -5.21 8.59
N ILE A 139 -7.89 -5.62 8.23
CA ILE A 139 -7.49 -5.82 6.82
C ILE A 139 -8.40 -6.86 6.15
N GLU A 140 -8.75 -7.94 6.86
CA GLU A 140 -9.58 -9.04 6.35
C GLU A 140 -11.02 -8.62 6.07
N GLN A 141 -11.47 -7.55 6.71
CA GLN A 141 -12.83 -7.01 6.56
C GLN A 141 -12.95 -5.99 5.42
N LEU A 142 -11.81 -5.56 4.84
CA LEU A 142 -11.79 -4.58 3.75
C LEU A 142 -12.58 -5.06 2.52
N GLY A 143 -13.54 -4.25 2.10
CA GLY A 143 -14.44 -4.56 0.99
C GLY A 143 -15.59 -5.52 1.32
N ILE A 144 -15.67 -6.03 2.56
CA ILE A 144 -16.72 -6.94 3.05
C ILE A 144 -17.61 -6.21 4.06
N ALA A 145 -17.01 -5.63 5.10
CA ALA A 145 -17.73 -4.91 6.13
C ALA A 145 -17.93 -3.43 5.76
N LYS A 146 -18.97 -2.84 6.33
CA LYS A 146 -19.21 -1.40 6.21
C LYS A 146 -18.09 -0.64 6.92
N PRO A 147 -17.40 0.30 6.23
CA PRO A 147 -16.28 1.02 6.83
C PRO A 147 -16.73 2.00 7.91
N ASP A 148 -15.91 2.11 8.96
CA ASP A 148 -15.97 3.23 9.88
C ASP A 148 -15.29 4.46 9.22
N LEU A 149 -15.99 5.60 9.16
CA LEU A 149 -15.46 6.81 8.54
C LEU A 149 -14.69 7.65 9.56
N ARG A 150 -13.38 7.83 9.36
CA ARG A 150 -12.58 8.75 10.18
C ARG A 150 -12.99 10.21 9.96
N ASN A 151 -13.23 10.58 8.69
CA ASN A 151 -13.50 11.94 8.26
C ASN A 151 -14.85 12.02 7.52
N PRO A 152 -16.00 11.89 8.20
CA PRO A 152 -17.30 11.83 7.52
C PRO A 152 -17.64 13.11 6.72
N ALA A 153 -17.18 14.29 7.16
CA ALA A 153 -17.38 15.53 6.40
C ALA A 153 -16.60 15.52 5.07
N LEU A 154 -15.34 15.02 5.08
CA LEU A 154 -14.56 14.88 3.85
C LEU A 154 -15.17 13.84 2.89
N ALA A 155 -15.64 12.71 3.41
CA ALA A 155 -16.31 11.69 2.60
C ALA A 155 -17.51 12.26 1.85
N VAL A 156 -18.40 13.01 2.55
CA VAL A 156 -19.58 13.65 1.93
C VAL A 156 -19.16 14.72 0.91
N MET A 157 -18.12 15.51 1.21
CA MET A 157 -17.63 16.53 0.26
C MET A 157 -17.03 15.89 -0.98
N ALA A 158 -16.24 14.82 -0.83
CA ALA A 158 -15.66 14.09 -1.94
C ALA A 158 -16.73 13.49 -2.86
N GLU A 159 -17.78 12.87 -2.31
CA GLU A 159 -18.95 12.41 -3.10
C GLU A 159 -19.62 13.53 -3.89
N THR A 160 -19.63 14.75 -3.35
CA THR A 160 -20.30 15.91 -3.98
C THR A 160 -19.42 16.59 -5.03
N LEU A 161 -18.10 16.65 -4.80
CA LEU A 161 -17.15 17.44 -5.58
C LEU A 161 -16.40 16.61 -6.62
N THR A 162 -16.33 15.32 -6.45
CA THR A 162 -15.77 14.40 -7.44
C THR A 162 -16.91 13.61 -8.08
N THR A 163 -16.78 13.25 -9.36
CA THR A 163 -17.75 12.41 -10.09
C THR A 163 -17.75 10.95 -9.61
N ALA A 164 -17.22 10.70 -8.44
CA ALA A 164 -17.07 9.39 -7.85
C ALA A 164 -18.41 8.90 -7.28
N GLU A 165 -19.02 7.93 -7.94
CA GLU A 165 -20.18 7.19 -7.41
C GLU A 165 -19.71 6.20 -6.33
N HIS A 166 -19.42 6.68 -5.11
CA HIS A 166 -18.76 5.85 -4.12
C HIS A 166 -19.55 5.65 -2.83
N ARG A 167 -20.49 4.75 -2.88
CA ARG A 167 -21.06 4.18 -1.66
C ARG A 167 -20.47 2.79 -1.43
N TYR A 168 -19.34 2.72 -0.65
CA TYR A 168 -18.74 1.45 -0.18
C TYR A 168 -18.16 0.51 -1.25
N SER A 169 -17.87 1.02 -2.46
CA SER A 169 -17.36 0.21 -3.56
C SER A 169 -15.85 0.29 -3.77
N GLY A 170 -15.12 1.13 -3.03
CA GLY A 170 -13.71 1.44 -3.27
C GLY A 170 -12.79 0.24 -3.33
N ILE A 171 -12.76 -0.57 -2.28
CA ILE A 171 -11.92 -1.79 -2.25
C ILE A 171 -12.35 -2.79 -3.32
N PRO A 172 -13.64 -3.14 -3.48
CA PRO A 172 -14.10 -3.96 -4.60
C PRO A 172 -13.72 -3.40 -5.98
N THR A 173 -13.83 -2.10 -6.19
CA THR A 173 -13.45 -1.45 -7.45
C THR A 173 -11.98 -1.65 -7.77
N MET A 174 -11.08 -1.43 -6.80
CA MET A 174 -9.64 -1.68 -6.97
C MET A 174 -9.36 -3.14 -7.32
N ARG A 175 -9.94 -4.10 -6.59
CA ARG A 175 -9.77 -5.54 -6.86
C ARG A 175 -10.26 -5.93 -8.25
N ASN A 176 -11.45 -5.46 -8.63
CA ASN A 176 -12.04 -5.79 -9.94
C ASN A 176 -11.22 -5.19 -11.08
N ALA A 177 -10.82 -3.92 -10.99
CA ALA A 177 -10.01 -3.27 -12.03
C ALA A 177 -8.67 -3.97 -12.24
N MET A 178 -7.98 -4.38 -11.16
CA MET A 178 -6.75 -5.17 -11.25
C MET A 178 -7.00 -6.53 -11.90
N LYS A 179 -8.03 -7.24 -11.46
CA LYS A 179 -8.42 -8.55 -12.03
C LYS A 179 -8.77 -8.47 -13.52
N GLU A 180 -9.57 -7.49 -13.93
CA GLU A 180 -9.94 -7.27 -15.33
C GLU A 180 -8.72 -6.92 -16.21
N SER A 181 -7.70 -6.29 -15.63
CA SER A 181 -6.43 -6.01 -16.28
C SER A 181 -5.47 -7.21 -16.29
N GLY A 182 -5.83 -8.33 -15.66
CA GLY A 182 -4.99 -9.52 -15.54
C GLY A 182 -3.79 -9.30 -14.60
N LEU A 183 -3.93 -8.40 -13.64
CA LEU A 183 -2.91 -8.05 -12.65
C LEU A 183 -3.23 -8.68 -11.28
N PRO A 184 -2.22 -8.83 -10.40
CA PRO A 184 -2.42 -9.32 -9.04
C PRO A 184 -3.42 -8.48 -8.25
N GLU A 185 -4.07 -9.09 -7.25
CA GLU A 185 -4.90 -8.33 -6.32
C GLU A 185 -4.06 -7.29 -5.55
N PRO A 186 -4.66 -6.10 -5.26
CA PRO A 186 -3.98 -5.10 -4.46
C PRO A 186 -3.70 -5.63 -3.05
N LYS A 187 -2.51 -5.34 -2.53
CA LYS A 187 -2.14 -5.66 -1.15
C LYS A 187 -2.49 -4.48 -0.25
N PHE A 188 -3.07 -4.76 0.91
CA PHE A 188 -3.44 -3.76 1.91
C PHE A 188 -2.71 -4.05 3.21
N GLU A 189 -2.05 -3.07 3.78
CA GLU A 189 -1.24 -3.24 4.99
C GLU A 189 -1.36 -2.06 5.95
N ASN A 190 -1.33 -2.37 7.26
CA ASN A 190 -1.02 -1.38 8.28
C ASN A 190 0.49 -1.47 8.58
N ARG A 191 1.26 -0.45 8.17
CA ARG A 191 2.69 -0.34 8.46
C ARG A 191 2.93 0.76 9.46
N ARG A 192 3.27 0.41 10.72
CA ARG A 192 3.47 1.37 11.82
C ARG A 192 2.24 2.26 12.00
N ASN A 193 2.32 3.54 11.60
CA ASN A 193 1.24 4.52 11.73
C ASN A 193 0.75 5.00 10.35
N GLU A 194 0.77 4.14 9.37
CA GLU A 194 0.27 4.40 8.01
C GLU A 194 -0.51 3.20 7.47
N PHE A 195 -1.43 3.48 6.57
CA PHE A 195 -2.10 2.48 5.75
C PHE A 195 -1.52 2.51 4.35
N VAL A 196 -1.10 1.35 3.83
CA VAL A 196 -0.44 1.22 2.53
C VAL A 196 -1.28 0.35 1.61
N VAL A 197 -1.47 0.85 0.38
CA VAL A 197 -2.04 0.08 -0.74
C VAL A 197 -0.95 -0.13 -1.76
N THR A 198 -0.68 -1.39 -2.11
CA THR A 198 0.33 -1.77 -3.10
C THR A 198 -0.33 -2.41 -4.32
N PHE A 199 -0.02 -1.91 -5.50
CA PHE A 199 -0.39 -2.47 -6.80
C PHE A 199 0.85 -3.02 -7.49
N TYR A 200 0.89 -4.31 -7.80
CA TYR A 200 1.98 -4.94 -8.54
C TYR A 200 1.66 -4.97 -10.05
N ASN A 201 2.68 -4.78 -10.90
CA ASN A 201 2.54 -4.88 -12.36
C ASN A 201 2.77 -6.30 -12.88
N LYS A 202 3.31 -7.18 -12.05
CA LYS A 202 3.53 -8.61 -12.29
C LYS A 202 3.06 -9.39 -11.08
N GLU A 203 2.97 -10.69 -11.17
CA GLU A 203 2.77 -11.51 -10.00
C GLU A 203 3.84 -11.15 -8.95
N ASP A 204 3.38 -11.01 -7.70
CA ASP A 204 4.22 -10.61 -6.58
C ASP A 204 5.42 -11.58 -6.52
N PRO A 205 6.67 -11.10 -6.67
CA PRO A 205 7.83 -11.97 -6.54
C PRO A 205 7.87 -12.71 -5.19
N GLU A 206 7.20 -12.17 -4.16
CA GLU A 206 7.02 -12.85 -2.88
C GLU A 206 6.02 -14.02 -2.97
N LYS A 207 5.04 -13.98 -3.89
CA LYS A 207 4.16 -15.13 -4.18
C LYS A 207 4.85 -16.21 -5.00
N ASP A 208 5.66 -15.82 -5.99
CA ASP A 208 6.44 -16.76 -6.79
C ASP A 208 7.55 -17.45 -5.99
N ALA A 209 8.12 -16.77 -5.00
CA ALA A 209 9.04 -17.38 -4.05
C ALA A 209 8.36 -18.44 -3.15
N LEU A 210 7.03 -18.45 -3.06
CA LEU A 210 6.24 -19.47 -2.37
C LEU A 210 5.83 -20.64 -3.29
N THR A 211 6.11 -20.57 -4.61
CA THR A 211 5.84 -21.68 -5.53
C THR A 211 6.89 -22.77 -5.40
N ALA A 212 6.44 -23.87 -4.89
CA ALA A 212 6.86 -25.28 -4.95
C ALA A 212 8.35 -25.65 -4.72
N GLU A 213 9.32 -25.05 -5.36
CA GLU A 213 10.70 -25.53 -5.28
C GLU A 213 11.42 -25.15 -3.97
N PRO A 214 11.49 -23.86 -3.55
CA PRO A 214 12.15 -23.50 -2.28
C PRO A 214 11.45 -24.08 -1.04
N ALA A 215 10.13 -24.27 -1.10
CA ALA A 215 9.38 -24.83 0.02
C ALA A 215 9.60 -26.34 0.16
N GLN A 216 9.73 -27.08 -0.94
CA GLN A 216 10.09 -28.50 -0.93
C GLN A 216 11.56 -28.68 -0.50
N ASP A 217 12.46 -27.86 -0.99
CA ASP A 217 13.86 -27.86 -0.59
C ASP A 217 14.03 -27.48 0.88
N LEU A 218 13.24 -26.52 1.39
CA LEU A 218 13.23 -26.16 2.80
C LEU A 218 12.71 -27.29 3.69
N LEU A 219 11.66 -28.02 3.26
CA LEU A 219 11.17 -29.20 3.99
C LEU A 219 12.23 -30.30 4.02
N ALA A 220 12.91 -30.55 2.91
CA ALA A 220 14.02 -31.50 2.85
C ALA A 220 15.19 -31.05 3.75
N PHE A 221 15.54 -29.77 3.74
CA PHE A 221 16.57 -29.19 4.60
C PHE A 221 16.22 -29.29 6.10
N CYS A 222 14.94 -29.10 6.45
CA CYS A 222 14.43 -29.18 7.81
C CYS A 222 14.08 -30.61 8.25
N HIS A 223 14.44 -31.64 7.50
CA HIS A 223 14.30 -33.04 7.95
C HIS A 223 15.04 -33.27 9.29
N GLU A 224 16.17 -32.59 9.48
CA GLU A 224 16.80 -32.40 10.78
C GLU A 224 16.43 -31.02 11.35
N PRO A 225 16.25 -30.89 12.70
CA PRO A 225 15.89 -29.60 13.31
C PRO A 225 16.89 -28.48 13.04
N LYS A 226 16.50 -27.44 12.33
CA LYS A 226 17.34 -26.29 11.95
C LYS A 226 16.95 -25.02 12.72
N THR A 227 17.94 -24.19 13.01
CA THR A 227 17.76 -22.89 13.63
C THR A 227 17.25 -21.86 12.62
N ARG A 228 16.74 -20.72 13.08
CA ARG A 228 16.34 -19.60 12.23
C ARG A 228 17.47 -19.07 11.34
N GLN A 229 18.69 -19.07 11.87
CA GLN A 229 19.88 -18.58 11.15
C GLN A 229 20.29 -19.54 10.04
N GLU A 230 20.27 -20.85 10.30
CA GLU A 230 20.55 -21.87 9.29
C GLU A 230 19.54 -21.86 8.17
N ILE A 231 18.24 -21.67 8.50
CA ILE A 231 17.16 -21.56 7.50
C ILE A 231 17.35 -20.30 6.65
N ALA A 232 17.64 -19.14 7.26
CA ALA A 232 17.86 -17.91 6.51
C ALA A 232 19.09 -18.00 5.58
N ALA A 233 20.17 -18.64 6.05
CA ALA A 233 21.36 -18.89 5.25
C ALA A 233 21.08 -19.85 4.08
N PHE A 234 20.33 -20.93 4.32
CA PHE A 234 19.91 -21.90 3.30
C PHE A 234 19.07 -21.23 2.19
N LEU A 235 18.13 -20.38 2.58
CA LEU A 235 17.27 -19.64 1.64
C LEU A 235 17.98 -18.47 0.93
N GLY A 236 19.22 -18.15 1.33
CA GLY A 236 19.98 -17.03 0.73
C GLY A 236 19.39 -15.65 0.99
N VAL A 237 18.50 -15.52 1.99
CA VAL A 237 17.80 -14.28 2.27
C VAL A 237 18.57 -13.35 3.21
N LYS A 238 18.44 -12.03 3.00
CA LYS A 238 19.22 -11.01 3.73
C LYS A 238 18.94 -10.97 5.25
N THR A 239 17.73 -11.34 5.69
CA THR A 239 17.36 -11.27 7.11
C THR A 239 16.65 -12.51 7.61
N VAL A 240 16.96 -12.90 8.86
CA VAL A 240 16.27 -13.99 9.56
C VAL A 240 14.76 -13.70 9.71
N PHE A 241 14.39 -12.45 9.92
CA PHE A 241 12.98 -12.06 10.04
C PHE A 241 12.21 -12.40 8.76
N TYR A 242 12.78 -12.06 7.60
CA TYR A 242 12.18 -12.35 6.29
C TYR A 242 12.00 -13.86 6.07
N ALA A 243 13.05 -14.66 6.32
CA ALA A 243 12.98 -16.12 6.23
C ALA A 243 11.85 -16.71 7.08
N MET A 244 11.72 -16.22 8.31
CA MET A 244 10.71 -16.72 9.25
C MET A 244 9.29 -16.34 8.84
N GLN A 245 9.08 -15.10 8.42
CA GLN A 245 7.76 -14.57 8.08
C GLN A 245 7.21 -15.19 6.79
N HIS A 246 8.06 -15.30 5.75
CA HIS A 246 7.62 -15.64 4.39
C HIS A 246 7.75 -17.12 4.05
N TYR A 247 8.66 -17.86 4.67
CA TYR A 247 8.87 -19.28 4.36
C TYR A 247 8.46 -20.20 5.50
N VAL A 248 8.87 -19.89 6.73
CA VAL A 248 8.66 -20.83 7.86
C VAL A 248 7.26 -20.74 8.43
N GLN A 249 6.72 -19.53 8.64
CA GLN A 249 5.41 -19.33 9.24
C GLN A 249 4.25 -19.95 8.43
N PRO A 250 4.20 -19.82 7.09
CA PRO A 250 3.19 -20.51 6.28
C PRO A 250 3.26 -22.03 6.39
N LEU A 251 4.47 -22.59 6.45
CA LEU A 251 4.65 -24.03 6.58
C LEU A 251 4.27 -24.55 7.98
N ILE A 252 4.44 -23.74 9.03
CA ILE A 252 3.92 -24.06 10.36
C ILE A 252 2.39 -24.00 10.35
N THR A 253 1.79 -22.98 9.74
CA THR A 253 0.33 -22.82 9.66
C THR A 253 -0.33 -23.97 8.89
N THR A 254 0.34 -24.49 7.87
CA THR A 254 -0.13 -25.66 7.09
C THR A 254 0.26 -27.01 7.72
N GLY A 255 0.93 -27.02 8.87
CA GLY A 255 1.31 -28.24 9.59
C GLY A 255 2.45 -29.03 8.93
N LYS A 256 3.17 -28.45 7.95
CA LYS A 256 4.31 -29.10 7.27
C LYS A 256 5.62 -28.92 8.02
N LEU A 257 5.75 -27.87 8.84
CA LEU A 257 6.85 -27.64 9.76
C LEU A 257 6.34 -27.54 11.20
N ALA A 258 7.13 -28.03 12.16
CA ALA A 258 6.85 -27.90 13.57
C ALA A 258 8.02 -27.23 14.32
N MET A 259 7.71 -26.67 15.47
CA MET A 259 8.65 -26.05 16.40
C MET A 259 9.09 -27.05 17.46
N THR A 260 10.39 -27.12 17.78
CA THR A 260 10.91 -27.98 18.85
C THR A 260 10.49 -27.51 20.25
N ILE A 261 10.21 -26.21 20.41
CA ILE A 261 9.78 -25.62 21.69
C ILE A 261 8.55 -24.72 21.43
N PRO A 262 7.37 -25.28 21.17
CA PRO A 262 6.19 -24.50 20.80
C PRO A 262 5.70 -23.58 21.92
N GLU A 263 5.93 -23.93 23.19
CA GLU A 263 5.57 -23.12 24.36
C GLU A 263 6.41 -21.84 24.49
N LYS A 264 7.58 -21.79 23.84
CA LYS A 264 8.48 -20.62 23.83
C LYS A 264 8.95 -20.28 22.42
N PRO A 265 8.06 -19.79 21.54
CA PRO A 265 8.36 -19.54 20.14
C PRO A 265 9.54 -18.58 19.88
N LYS A 266 9.81 -17.68 20.82
CA LYS A 266 10.91 -16.70 20.75
C LYS A 266 12.22 -17.17 21.36
N SER A 267 12.31 -18.42 21.85
CA SER A 267 13.52 -18.99 22.43
C SER A 267 14.69 -18.91 21.46
N ARG A 268 15.90 -18.63 21.97
CA ARG A 268 17.16 -18.70 21.18
C ARG A 268 17.49 -20.11 20.72
N ASN A 269 17.02 -21.13 21.45
CA ASN A 269 17.23 -22.55 21.15
C ASN A 269 16.09 -23.13 20.29
N GLN A 270 15.14 -22.31 19.83
CA GLN A 270 14.07 -22.75 18.95
C GLN A 270 14.64 -23.27 17.64
N LYS A 271 14.25 -24.49 17.26
CA LYS A 271 14.52 -25.10 15.95
C LYS A 271 13.21 -25.49 15.27
N TYR A 272 13.29 -25.73 13.99
CA TYR A 272 12.15 -26.07 13.12
C TYR A 272 12.50 -27.36 12.38
N TYR A 273 11.51 -28.25 12.28
CA TYR A 273 11.68 -29.54 11.62
C TYR A 273 10.43 -29.91 10.83
N THR A 274 10.60 -30.73 9.80
CA THR A 274 9.52 -31.24 8.95
C THR A 274 8.73 -32.33 9.70
N VAL A 275 7.39 -32.24 9.63
CA VAL A 275 6.45 -33.17 10.27
C VAL A 275 6.20 -34.37 9.39
#